data_0dd7a3aa35e27b4444cf4ec3973bab3b
#
_entry.id   0dd7a3aa35e27b4444cf4ec3973bab3b
#
_cell.length_a   1.000
_cell.length_b   1.000
_cell.length_c   1.000
_cell.angle_alpha   90.00
_cell.angle_beta   90.00
_cell.angle_gamma   90.00
#
_symmetry.space_group_name_H-M   'P 1'
#
loop_
_entity.id
_entity.type
_entity.pdbx_description
1 polymer ?
#
loop_
_entity_poly.entity_id
_entity_poly.type
_entity_poly.pdbx_seq_one_letter_code
_entity_poly.pdbx_strand_id
1 'polypeptide(L)'
;MSIDHPRYDVAISFLYQDLNLAKALYDELSKGLEVFFFPRNQEDLAGTDGMESMREPFRNESRMNVILYRPSWGKTPWTGVEETAIKESCLDTSYKSLFFFAIEPTRDLPKWLPETHVRFNYADFGLEQAVGAIKARVQERGGQIKPLTPMRKAELLHAEEDYRRDKGHLLSSEAAIFKEMEALFAEIVKQCDEVNLQGHCAIEHRVHIRPHDVDQSCTIGQDYVSMTVIWHQPYAGSLQHAILAVREFDRQLILPPNHVHFYKPKILKETHYIPDISRTREYGWRLERGTESFIASKDLATHIVIQLLDLIERDRTGKSDGKTATSRRAANQCDCESSLL
;
A
#
# COMPACT_ATOMS: atom_id res chain seq x y z
N MET A 1 -5.64 14.40 -36.39
CA MET A 1 -6.68 15.44 -36.24
C MET A 1 -6.70 15.89 -34.80
N SER A 2 -6.62 17.16 -34.53
CA SER A 2 -6.82 17.72 -33.18
C SER A 2 -8.32 17.63 -32.89
N ILE A 3 -8.71 16.97 -31.77
CA ILE A 3 -10.11 16.96 -31.32
C ILE A 3 -10.35 18.35 -30.75
N ASP A 4 -11.02 19.22 -31.49
CA ASP A 4 -11.22 20.61 -31.09
C ASP A 4 -12.02 20.75 -29.79
N HIS A 5 -12.90 19.80 -29.47
CA HIS A 5 -13.66 19.74 -28.20
C HIS A 5 -13.95 18.28 -27.81
N PRO A 6 -13.03 17.59 -27.12
CA PRO A 6 -13.31 16.25 -26.60
C PRO A 6 -14.44 16.30 -25.56
N ARG A 7 -15.29 15.28 -25.57
CA ARG A 7 -16.40 15.13 -24.61
C ARG A 7 -15.88 14.96 -23.16
N TYR A 8 -14.73 14.27 -23.04
CA TYR A 8 -14.09 14.00 -21.76
C TYR A 8 -12.68 14.59 -21.73
N ASP A 9 -12.27 15.04 -20.56
CA ASP A 9 -10.88 15.41 -20.31
C ASP A 9 -10.01 14.17 -20.13
N VAL A 10 -10.56 13.11 -19.48
CA VAL A 10 -9.86 11.87 -19.17
C VAL A 10 -10.79 10.66 -19.41
N ALA A 11 -10.26 9.58 -20.00
CA ALA A 11 -10.88 8.25 -19.96
C ALA A 11 -10.00 7.30 -19.14
N ILE A 12 -10.59 6.53 -18.22
CA ILE A 12 -9.87 5.60 -17.33
C ILE A 12 -10.13 4.17 -17.82
N SER A 13 -9.04 3.49 -18.23
CA SER A 13 -9.04 2.05 -18.58
C SER A 13 -8.42 1.24 -17.45
N PHE A 14 -9.07 0.17 -17.01
CA PHE A 14 -8.65 -0.63 -15.88
C PHE A 14 -9.21 -2.05 -15.92
N LEU A 15 -8.58 -2.97 -15.17
CA LEU A 15 -9.14 -4.29 -14.91
C LEU A 15 -10.16 -4.23 -13.77
N TYR A 16 -11.19 -5.06 -13.81
CA TYR A 16 -12.25 -5.08 -12.79
C TYR A 16 -11.71 -5.28 -11.36
N GLN A 17 -10.63 -6.03 -11.19
CA GLN A 17 -9.95 -6.20 -9.90
C GLN A 17 -9.39 -4.88 -9.34
N ASP A 18 -9.14 -3.89 -10.20
CA ASP A 18 -8.61 -2.57 -9.83
C ASP A 18 -9.71 -1.50 -9.70
N LEU A 19 -10.99 -1.93 -9.68
CA LEU A 19 -12.16 -1.04 -9.61
C LEU A 19 -12.08 -0.03 -8.46
N ASN A 20 -11.60 -0.45 -7.29
CA ASN A 20 -11.51 0.44 -6.13
C ASN A 20 -10.50 1.58 -6.37
N LEU A 21 -9.34 1.27 -6.95
CA LEU A 21 -8.33 2.27 -7.31
C LEU A 21 -8.83 3.19 -8.43
N ALA A 22 -9.46 2.59 -9.47
CA ALA A 22 -10.06 3.34 -10.57
C ALA A 22 -11.16 4.29 -10.09
N LYS A 23 -11.99 3.84 -9.14
CA LYS A 23 -13.01 4.69 -8.50
C LYS A 23 -12.38 5.82 -7.69
N ALA A 24 -11.36 5.54 -6.89
CA ALA A 24 -10.68 6.56 -6.12
C ALA A 24 -10.02 7.62 -7.04
N LEU A 25 -9.42 7.19 -8.14
CA LEU A 25 -8.87 8.08 -9.16
C LEU A 25 -9.97 8.92 -9.83
N TYR A 26 -11.09 8.29 -10.21
CA TYR A 26 -12.25 8.97 -10.76
C TYR A 26 -12.78 10.05 -9.80
N ASP A 27 -12.98 9.72 -8.52
CA ASP A 27 -13.53 10.63 -7.53
C ASP A 27 -12.63 11.88 -7.36
N GLU A 28 -11.30 11.73 -7.41
CA GLU A 28 -10.36 12.85 -7.32
C GLU A 28 -10.27 13.69 -8.61
N LEU A 29 -10.28 13.05 -9.78
CA LEU A 29 -10.21 13.75 -11.07
C LEU A 29 -11.51 14.49 -11.38
N SER A 30 -12.64 13.87 -11.12
CA SER A 30 -13.97 14.44 -11.39
C SER A 30 -14.33 15.63 -10.50
N LYS A 31 -13.48 16.01 -9.54
CA LYS A 31 -13.62 17.29 -8.81
C LYS A 31 -13.47 18.52 -9.72
N GLY A 32 -12.88 18.37 -10.89
CA GLY A 32 -12.69 19.51 -11.81
C GLY A 32 -12.52 19.14 -13.28
N LEU A 33 -12.62 17.86 -13.61
CA LEU A 33 -12.49 17.36 -14.98
C LEU A 33 -13.71 16.51 -15.35
N GLU A 34 -14.02 16.46 -16.64
CA GLU A 34 -15.00 15.53 -17.23
C GLU A 34 -14.31 14.18 -17.45
N VAL A 35 -14.72 13.14 -16.73
CA VAL A 35 -14.03 11.85 -16.72
C VAL A 35 -14.96 10.74 -17.23
N PHE A 36 -14.53 10.04 -18.27
CA PHE A 36 -15.17 8.79 -18.66
C PHE A 36 -14.73 7.66 -17.72
N PHE A 37 -15.69 7.06 -17.02
CA PHE A 37 -15.49 5.97 -16.10
C PHE A 37 -16.64 4.98 -16.27
N PHE A 38 -16.37 3.85 -16.91
CA PHE A 38 -17.40 2.89 -17.35
C PHE A 38 -18.49 2.60 -16.30
N PRO A 39 -18.19 2.32 -15.00
CA PRO A 39 -19.23 2.05 -14.01
C PRO A 39 -20.23 3.19 -13.78
N ARG A 40 -19.87 4.43 -14.13
CA ARG A 40 -20.75 5.61 -14.00
C ARG A 40 -21.49 5.95 -15.30
N ASN A 41 -20.98 5.45 -16.43
CA ASN A 41 -21.53 5.73 -17.75
C ASN A 41 -22.37 4.56 -18.29
N GLN A 42 -22.71 3.56 -17.47
CA GLN A 42 -23.47 2.39 -17.91
C GLN A 42 -24.85 2.73 -18.47
N GLU A 43 -25.52 3.75 -17.93
CA GLU A 43 -26.85 4.19 -18.42
C GLU A 43 -26.74 4.74 -19.82
N ASP A 44 -25.70 5.50 -20.16
CA ASP A 44 -25.44 6.04 -21.51
C ASP A 44 -25.13 4.93 -22.52
N LEU A 45 -24.62 3.81 -22.07
CA LEU A 45 -24.19 2.67 -22.90
C LEU A 45 -25.27 1.59 -23.04
N ALA A 46 -26.30 1.63 -22.19
CA ALA A 46 -27.38 0.64 -22.23
C ALA A 46 -28.17 0.71 -23.55
N GLY A 47 -28.23 -0.43 -24.24
CA GLY A 47 -28.95 -0.53 -25.51
C GLY A 47 -28.17 -0.11 -26.76
N THR A 48 -26.87 0.25 -26.61
CA THR A 48 -25.97 0.52 -27.74
C THR A 48 -25.14 -0.72 -28.10
N ASP A 49 -24.39 -0.67 -29.20
CA ASP A 49 -23.34 -1.65 -29.47
C ASP A 49 -22.21 -1.46 -28.41
N GLY A 50 -22.13 -2.40 -27.47
CA GLY A 50 -21.23 -2.29 -26.34
C GLY A 50 -19.74 -2.19 -26.73
N MET A 51 -19.33 -2.79 -27.86
CA MET A 51 -17.96 -2.74 -28.34
C MET A 51 -17.60 -1.36 -28.91
N GLU A 52 -18.47 -0.80 -29.77
CA GLU A 52 -18.26 0.52 -30.35
C GLU A 52 -18.36 1.63 -29.28
N SER A 53 -19.36 1.53 -28.43
CA SER A 53 -19.58 2.49 -27.34
C SER A 53 -18.44 2.52 -26.29
N MET A 54 -17.77 1.39 -26.10
CA MET A 54 -16.56 1.33 -25.27
C MET A 54 -15.31 1.84 -25.99
N ARG A 55 -15.27 1.77 -27.32
CA ARG A 55 -14.13 2.19 -28.11
C ARG A 55 -14.01 3.73 -28.23
N GLU A 56 -15.14 4.39 -28.53
CA GLU A 56 -15.17 5.82 -28.84
C GLU A 56 -14.61 6.73 -27.73
N PRO A 57 -14.93 6.55 -26.43
CA PRO A 57 -14.34 7.34 -25.36
C PRO A 57 -12.80 7.34 -25.37
N PHE A 58 -12.19 6.19 -25.65
CA PHE A 58 -10.74 6.05 -25.67
C PHE A 58 -10.09 6.48 -26.99
N ARG A 59 -10.81 6.33 -28.11
CA ARG A 59 -10.29 6.62 -29.44
C ARG A 59 -10.37 8.09 -29.79
N ASN A 60 -11.56 8.71 -29.63
CA ASN A 60 -11.91 9.99 -30.21
C ASN A 60 -12.45 11.02 -29.20
N GLU A 61 -13.05 10.60 -28.09
CA GLU A 61 -13.81 11.49 -27.23
C GLU A 61 -13.04 12.01 -26.01
N SER A 62 -11.86 11.49 -25.73
CA SER A 62 -11.07 11.91 -24.58
C SER A 62 -9.80 12.65 -24.96
N ARG A 63 -9.48 13.69 -24.18
CA ARG A 63 -8.26 14.46 -24.30
C ARG A 63 -7.05 13.62 -23.87
N MET A 64 -7.22 12.77 -22.84
CA MET A 64 -6.21 11.90 -22.29
C MET A 64 -6.77 10.55 -21.90
N ASN A 65 -6.04 9.49 -22.22
CA ASN A 65 -6.28 8.13 -21.77
C ASN A 65 -5.39 7.76 -20.60
N VAL A 66 -5.95 7.32 -19.50
CA VAL A 66 -5.24 6.81 -18.33
C VAL A 66 -5.41 5.30 -18.27
N ILE A 67 -4.33 4.55 -18.32
CA ILE A 67 -4.33 3.09 -18.16
C ILE A 67 -3.85 2.76 -16.76
N LEU A 68 -4.68 2.10 -15.96
CA LEU A 68 -4.26 1.41 -14.74
C LEU A 68 -3.68 0.06 -15.14
N TYR A 69 -2.37 0.00 -15.27
CA TYR A 69 -1.70 -1.12 -15.94
C TYR A 69 -1.27 -2.23 -14.99
N ARG A 70 -1.64 -3.45 -15.37
CA ARG A 70 -1.07 -4.73 -14.91
C ARG A 70 -0.74 -5.61 -16.11
N PRO A 71 0.14 -6.63 -16.01
CA PRO A 71 0.47 -7.52 -17.14
C PRO A 71 -0.72 -8.27 -17.74
N SER A 72 -1.83 -8.40 -17.01
CA SER A 72 -3.09 -8.99 -17.50
C SER A 72 -4.04 -8.00 -18.20
N TRP A 73 -3.76 -6.70 -18.15
CA TRP A 73 -4.52 -5.68 -18.89
C TRP A 73 -4.37 -5.88 -20.42
N GLY A 74 -5.41 -5.62 -21.17
CA GLY A 74 -5.47 -5.87 -22.62
C GLY A 74 -5.81 -7.32 -23.01
N LYS A 75 -5.83 -8.26 -22.05
CA LYS A 75 -6.04 -9.69 -22.32
C LYS A 75 -7.51 -10.14 -22.17
N THR A 76 -8.40 -9.29 -21.70
CA THR A 76 -9.84 -9.56 -21.66
C THR A 76 -10.53 -9.00 -22.91
N PRO A 77 -11.70 -9.50 -23.31
CA PRO A 77 -12.44 -8.96 -24.47
C PRO A 77 -12.65 -7.43 -24.38
N TRP A 78 -13.00 -6.92 -23.19
CA TRP A 78 -13.26 -5.50 -22.96
C TRP A 78 -11.97 -4.67 -22.98
N THR A 79 -10.99 -5.03 -22.18
CA THR A 79 -9.72 -4.30 -22.16
C THR A 79 -8.92 -4.42 -23.45
N GLY A 80 -9.17 -5.47 -24.27
CA GLY A 80 -8.59 -5.58 -25.60
C GLY A 80 -9.17 -4.56 -26.60
N VAL A 81 -10.45 -4.23 -26.48
CA VAL A 81 -11.08 -3.14 -27.27
C VAL A 81 -10.52 -1.79 -26.84
N GLU A 82 -10.44 -1.54 -25.53
CA GLU A 82 -9.85 -0.33 -24.97
C GLU A 82 -8.38 -0.16 -25.39
N GLU A 83 -7.58 -1.24 -25.31
CA GLU A 83 -6.18 -1.24 -25.75
C GLU A 83 -6.04 -0.85 -27.22
N THR A 84 -6.89 -1.43 -28.09
CA THR A 84 -6.89 -1.12 -29.53
C THR A 84 -7.21 0.35 -29.78
N ALA A 85 -8.24 0.87 -29.13
CA ALA A 85 -8.67 2.26 -29.25
C ALA A 85 -7.58 3.24 -28.74
N ILE A 86 -7.00 2.94 -27.57
CA ILE A 86 -5.92 3.75 -27.00
C ILE A 86 -4.70 3.73 -27.90
N LYS A 87 -4.31 2.58 -28.44
CA LYS A 87 -3.16 2.46 -29.35
C LYS A 87 -3.35 3.30 -30.61
N GLU A 88 -4.54 3.27 -31.21
CA GLU A 88 -4.87 4.11 -32.37
C GLU A 88 -4.81 5.60 -32.01
N SER A 89 -5.37 6.01 -30.87
CA SER A 89 -5.28 7.38 -30.36
C SER A 89 -3.82 7.81 -30.11
N CYS A 90 -2.97 6.91 -29.60
CA CYS A 90 -1.57 7.17 -29.37
C CYS A 90 -0.78 7.41 -30.67
N LEU A 91 -1.08 6.68 -31.74
CA LEU A 91 -0.44 6.89 -33.04
C LEU A 91 -0.73 8.28 -33.59
N ASP A 92 -1.98 8.76 -33.47
CA ASP A 92 -2.37 10.09 -33.93
C ASP A 92 -1.77 11.23 -33.09
N THR A 93 -1.52 10.98 -31.81
CA THR A 93 -1.06 12.00 -30.85
C THR A 93 0.42 11.88 -30.47
N SER A 94 1.17 10.96 -31.11
CA SER A 94 2.55 10.64 -30.75
C SER A 94 2.68 10.33 -29.23
N TYR A 95 1.75 9.53 -28.70
CA TYR A 95 1.65 9.10 -27.29
C TYR A 95 1.44 10.23 -26.28
N LYS A 96 1.22 11.47 -26.70
CA LYS A 96 0.98 12.60 -25.80
C LYS A 96 -0.35 12.52 -25.06
N SER A 97 -1.33 11.74 -25.58
CA SER A 97 -2.63 11.49 -24.96
C SER A 97 -2.62 10.33 -23.94
N LEU A 98 -1.49 9.71 -23.68
CA LEU A 98 -1.40 8.56 -22.82
C LEU A 98 -0.76 8.90 -21.47
N PHE A 99 -1.44 8.54 -20.39
CA PHE A 99 -0.88 8.44 -19.05
C PHE A 99 -0.83 6.98 -18.62
N PHE A 100 0.37 6.41 -18.60
CA PHE A 100 0.59 5.01 -18.26
C PHE A 100 0.88 4.88 -16.77
N PHE A 101 -0.09 4.36 -16.03
CA PHE A 101 -0.07 4.23 -14.58
C PHE A 101 0.14 2.76 -14.19
N ALA A 102 1.38 2.37 -13.93
CA ALA A 102 1.71 1.01 -13.49
C ALA A 102 1.30 0.84 -12.02
N ILE A 103 0.37 -0.10 -11.75
CA ILE A 103 -0.14 -0.36 -10.40
C ILE A 103 0.85 -1.21 -9.60
N GLU A 104 1.60 -2.09 -10.27
CA GLU A 104 2.60 -2.94 -9.66
C GLU A 104 3.92 -2.84 -10.41
N PRO A 105 5.07 -3.05 -9.74
CA PRO A 105 6.36 -3.12 -10.40
C PRO A 105 6.37 -4.25 -11.45
N THR A 106 6.52 -3.89 -12.73
CA THR A 106 6.56 -4.88 -13.80
C THR A 106 7.56 -4.50 -14.88
N ARG A 107 8.18 -5.53 -15.48
CA ARG A 107 8.99 -5.42 -16.70
C ARG A 107 8.23 -5.90 -17.94
N ASP A 108 7.08 -6.56 -17.74
CA ASP A 108 6.21 -7.03 -18.82
C ASP A 108 5.29 -5.90 -19.27
N LEU A 109 5.69 -5.21 -20.31
CA LEU A 109 5.00 -4.04 -20.86
C LEU A 109 4.39 -4.36 -22.22
N PRO A 110 3.34 -3.66 -22.63
CA PRO A 110 2.79 -3.80 -23.97
C PRO A 110 3.86 -3.49 -25.04
N LYS A 111 4.01 -4.36 -26.03
CA LYS A 111 5.02 -4.21 -27.10
C LYS A 111 4.87 -2.92 -27.94
N TRP A 112 3.67 -2.33 -27.94
CA TRP A 112 3.39 -1.09 -28.66
C TRP A 112 3.76 0.16 -27.87
N LEU A 113 4.01 0.04 -26.55
CA LEU A 113 4.44 1.18 -25.74
C LEU A 113 5.92 1.48 -26.00
N PRO A 114 6.29 2.70 -26.41
CA PRO A 114 7.69 3.06 -26.60
C PRO A 114 8.48 2.93 -25.29
N GLU A 115 9.70 2.41 -25.38
CA GLU A 115 10.61 2.27 -24.22
C GLU A 115 10.92 3.62 -23.55
N THR A 116 10.91 4.69 -24.35
CA THR A 116 11.15 6.07 -23.90
C THR A 116 9.93 6.71 -23.22
N HIS A 117 8.75 6.04 -23.22
CA HIS A 117 7.56 6.59 -22.60
C HIS A 117 7.70 6.54 -21.06
N VAL A 118 7.59 7.72 -20.44
CA VAL A 118 7.68 7.85 -18.97
C VAL A 118 6.46 7.18 -18.33
N ARG A 119 6.71 6.24 -17.44
CA ARG A 119 5.70 5.51 -16.69
C ARG A 119 5.56 6.11 -15.30
N PHE A 120 4.34 6.14 -14.81
CA PHE A 120 4.05 6.56 -13.45
C PHE A 120 3.79 5.30 -12.61
N ASN A 121 4.56 5.07 -11.56
CA ASN A 121 4.44 3.89 -10.71
C ASN A 121 3.61 4.23 -9.47
N TYR A 122 2.56 3.46 -9.21
CA TYR A 122 1.72 3.63 -8.02
C TYR A 122 2.49 3.44 -6.71
N ALA A 123 3.36 2.43 -6.66
CA ALA A 123 4.16 2.12 -5.47
C ALA A 123 5.10 3.27 -5.06
N ASP A 124 5.61 4.04 -6.04
CA ASP A 124 6.59 5.10 -5.78
C ASP A 124 5.91 6.43 -5.42
N PHE A 125 4.78 6.73 -6.06
CA PHE A 125 4.21 8.08 -6.07
C PHE A 125 2.79 8.17 -5.49
N GLY A 126 2.06 7.06 -5.42
CA GLY A 126 0.70 7.01 -4.88
C GLY A 126 -0.36 7.73 -5.72
N LEU A 127 -1.58 7.74 -5.22
CA LEU A 127 -2.74 8.27 -5.93
C LEU A 127 -2.73 9.80 -6.05
N GLU A 128 -2.35 10.50 -5.00
CA GLU A 128 -2.40 11.98 -4.96
C GLU A 128 -1.48 12.60 -6.00
N GLN A 129 -0.24 12.11 -6.11
CA GLN A 129 0.71 12.58 -7.11
C GLN A 129 0.27 12.22 -8.53
N ALA A 130 -0.33 11.02 -8.73
CA ALA A 130 -0.90 10.64 -10.01
C ALA A 130 -2.01 11.60 -10.46
N VAL A 131 -2.93 11.96 -9.56
CA VAL A 131 -3.99 12.94 -9.81
C VAL A 131 -3.41 14.30 -10.22
N GLY A 132 -2.39 14.77 -9.49
CA GLY A 132 -1.69 16.03 -9.81
C GLY A 132 -1.05 16.00 -11.20
N ALA A 133 -0.34 14.91 -11.52
CA ALA A 133 0.32 14.73 -12.82
C ALA A 133 -0.70 14.64 -13.98
N ILE A 134 -1.81 13.92 -13.81
CA ILE A 134 -2.87 13.82 -14.82
C ILE A 134 -3.50 15.19 -15.06
N LYS A 135 -3.84 15.95 -14.02
CA LYS A 135 -4.39 17.31 -14.13
C LYS A 135 -3.45 18.24 -14.89
N ALA A 136 -2.16 18.21 -14.58
CA ALA A 136 -1.16 19.00 -15.28
C ALA A 136 -1.10 18.64 -16.78
N ARG A 137 -1.10 17.35 -17.12
CA ARG A 137 -1.11 16.87 -18.52
C ARG A 137 -2.38 17.25 -19.27
N VAL A 138 -3.54 17.21 -18.62
CA VAL A 138 -4.80 17.67 -19.22
C VAL A 138 -4.71 19.18 -19.56
N GLN A 139 -4.15 19.99 -18.64
CA GLN A 139 -3.96 21.42 -18.89
C GLN A 139 -2.97 21.70 -20.02
N GLU A 140 -1.84 20.99 -20.10
CA GLU A 140 -0.87 21.09 -21.20
C GLU A 140 -1.52 20.81 -22.57
N ARG A 141 -2.59 20.00 -22.59
CA ARG A 141 -3.36 19.66 -23.78
C ARG A 141 -4.56 20.58 -24.02
N GLY A 142 -4.62 21.71 -23.35
CA GLY A 142 -5.67 22.73 -23.49
C GLY A 142 -6.96 22.40 -22.74
N GLY A 143 -6.95 21.41 -21.82
CA GLY A 143 -8.05 21.19 -20.90
C GLY A 143 -8.05 22.25 -19.78
N GLN A 144 -9.21 22.48 -19.18
CA GLN A 144 -9.39 23.42 -18.10
C GLN A 144 -9.94 22.72 -16.87
N ILE A 145 -9.31 22.95 -15.72
CA ILE A 145 -9.86 22.47 -14.46
C ILE A 145 -11.04 23.39 -14.11
N LYS A 146 -12.26 22.86 -14.20
CA LYS A 146 -13.47 23.59 -13.89
C LYS A 146 -13.64 23.76 -12.38
N PRO A 147 -14.14 24.90 -11.90
CA PRO A 147 -14.50 25.02 -10.49
C PRO A 147 -15.63 24.05 -10.16
N LEU A 148 -15.64 23.50 -8.95
CA LEU A 148 -16.68 22.61 -8.48
C LEU A 148 -18.03 23.34 -8.48
N THR A 149 -19.01 22.76 -9.17
CA THR A 149 -20.40 23.22 -9.06
C THR A 149 -20.99 22.80 -7.71
N PRO A 150 -22.00 23.53 -7.16
CA PRO A 150 -22.67 23.13 -5.91
C PRO A 150 -23.24 21.71 -5.98
N MET A 151 -23.82 21.31 -7.12
CA MET A 151 -24.34 19.94 -7.35
C MET A 151 -23.22 18.90 -7.21
N ARG A 152 -22.09 19.11 -7.94
CA ARG A 152 -20.97 18.19 -7.91
C ARG A 152 -20.34 18.11 -6.51
N LYS A 153 -20.29 19.24 -5.79
CA LYS A 153 -19.84 19.25 -4.40
C LYS A 153 -20.75 18.41 -3.49
N ALA A 154 -22.07 18.50 -3.69
CA ALA A 154 -23.04 17.70 -2.92
C ALA A 154 -22.88 16.19 -3.19
N GLU A 155 -22.67 15.79 -4.46
CA GLU A 155 -22.39 14.38 -4.83
C GLU A 155 -21.12 13.86 -4.17
N LEU A 156 -20.05 14.67 -4.17
CA LEU A 156 -18.79 14.30 -3.51
C LEU A 156 -18.92 14.17 -2.00
N LEU A 157 -19.71 15.07 -1.35
CA LEU A 157 -20.00 14.97 0.08
C LEU A 157 -20.77 13.68 0.40
N HIS A 158 -21.76 13.32 -0.42
CA HIS A 158 -22.51 12.09 -0.25
C HIS A 158 -21.60 10.86 -0.43
N ALA A 159 -20.73 10.86 -1.46
CA ALA A 159 -19.77 9.78 -1.69
C ALA A 159 -18.78 9.63 -0.51
N GLU A 160 -18.35 10.73 0.11
CA GLU A 160 -17.49 10.71 1.30
C GLU A 160 -18.23 10.16 2.53
N GLU A 161 -19.52 10.51 2.70
CA GLU A 161 -20.36 9.96 3.77
C GLU A 161 -20.58 8.46 3.62
N ASP A 162 -20.84 8.01 2.39
CA ASP A 162 -20.94 6.58 2.07
C ASP A 162 -19.64 5.84 2.36
N TYR A 163 -18.50 6.42 1.95
CA TYR A 163 -17.19 5.85 2.27
C TYR A 163 -16.97 5.73 3.78
N ARG A 164 -17.28 6.76 4.56
CA ARG A 164 -17.16 6.72 6.04
C ARG A 164 -18.04 5.65 6.66
N ARG A 165 -19.28 5.49 6.14
CA ARG A 165 -20.20 4.46 6.61
C ARG A 165 -19.66 3.06 6.29
N ASP A 166 -19.23 2.84 5.04
CA ASP A 166 -18.63 1.58 4.59
C ASP A 166 -17.37 1.26 5.41
N LYS A 167 -16.48 2.25 5.60
CA LYS A 167 -15.27 2.12 6.40
C LYS A 167 -15.59 1.68 7.84
N GLY A 168 -16.59 2.31 8.48
CA GLY A 168 -17.04 1.93 9.81
C GLY A 168 -17.54 0.48 9.86
N HIS A 169 -18.30 0.06 8.87
CA HIS A 169 -18.81 -1.31 8.76
C HIS A 169 -17.69 -2.32 8.54
N LEU A 170 -16.78 -2.06 7.60
CA LEU A 170 -15.65 -2.95 7.30
C LEU A 170 -14.69 -3.07 8.50
N LEU A 171 -14.40 -1.96 9.19
CA LEU A 171 -13.57 -1.97 10.41
C LEU A 171 -14.26 -2.65 11.61
N SER A 172 -15.56 -2.92 11.55
CA SER A 172 -16.23 -3.74 12.57
C SER A 172 -16.01 -5.24 12.42
N SER A 173 -15.45 -5.69 11.30
CA SER A 173 -15.15 -7.10 11.04
C SER A 173 -13.88 -7.55 11.75
N GLU A 174 -14.02 -8.11 12.94
CA GLU A 174 -12.92 -8.68 13.72
C GLU A 174 -12.13 -9.73 12.91
N ALA A 175 -12.83 -10.63 12.23
CA ALA A 175 -12.19 -11.68 11.42
C ALA A 175 -11.33 -11.11 10.28
N ALA A 176 -11.76 -10.02 9.64
CA ALA A 176 -10.99 -9.40 8.58
C ALA A 176 -9.71 -8.73 9.12
N ILE A 177 -9.81 -8.03 10.25
CA ILE A 177 -8.66 -7.39 10.90
C ILE A 177 -7.69 -8.43 11.44
N PHE A 178 -8.19 -9.53 12.02
CA PHE A 178 -7.34 -10.63 12.49
C PHE A 178 -6.56 -11.25 11.32
N LYS A 179 -7.22 -11.49 10.19
CA LYS A 179 -6.57 -11.98 8.96
C LYS A 179 -5.50 -11.02 8.45
N GLU A 180 -5.74 -9.71 8.54
CA GLU A 180 -4.77 -8.69 8.14
C GLU A 180 -3.55 -8.67 9.08
N MET A 181 -3.76 -8.86 10.37
CA MET A 181 -2.69 -9.03 11.36
C MET A 181 -1.84 -10.27 11.05
N GLU A 182 -2.49 -11.42 10.75
CA GLU A 182 -1.78 -12.64 10.33
C GLU A 182 -0.96 -12.41 9.05
N ALA A 183 -1.52 -11.70 8.07
CA ALA A 183 -0.82 -11.35 6.83
C ALA A 183 0.41 -10.46 7.09
N LEU A 184 0.29 -9.48 8.00
CA LEU A 184 1.42 -8.67 8.44
C LEU A 184 2.54 -9.51 9.06
N PHE A 185 2.20 -10.42 9.99
CA PHE A 185 3.19 -11.28 10.64
C PHE A 185 3.87 -12.23 9.64
N ALA A 186 3.10 -12.80 8.72
CA ALA A 186 3.64 -13.65 7.65
C ALA A 186 4.60 -12.88 6.73
N GLU A 187 4.27 -11.64 6.37
CA GLU A 187 5.14 -10.82 5.51
C GLU A 187 6.43 -10.40 6.24
N ILE A 188 6.37 -10.09 7.54
CA ILE A 188 7.57 -9.82 8.36
C ILE A 188 8.51 -11.03 8.35
N VAL A 189 7.98 -12.24 8.62
CA VAL A 189 8.77 -13.48 8.62
C VAL A 189 9.39 -13.71 7.25
N LYS A 190 8.61 -13.62 6.20
CA LYS A 190 9.08 -13.80 4.82
C LYS A 190 10.24 -12.85 4.47
N GLN A 191 10.13 -11.56 4.82
CA GLN A 191 11.20 -10.59 4.56
C GLN A 191 12.46 -10.87 5.40
N CYS A 192 12.33 -11.34 6.64
CA CYS A 192 13.47 -11.79 7.45
C CYS A 192 14.17 -12.99 6.79
N ASP A 193 13.40 -13.97 6.30
CA ASP A 193 13.94 -15.13 5.60
C ASP A 193 14.64 -14.74 4.29
N GLU A 194 14.09 -13.82 3.53
CA GLU A 194 14.72 -13.27 2.32
C GLU A 194 16.07 -12.59 2.62
N VAL A 195 16.16 -11.82 3.70
CA VAL A 195 17.41 -11.19 4.17
C VAL A 195 18.43 -12.25 4.60
N ASN A 196 17.99 -13.28 5.32
CA ASN A 196 18.84 -14.38 5.78
C ASN A 196 19.41 -15.20 4.60
N LEU A 197 18.57 -15.46 3.57
CA LEU A 197 19.00 -16.19 2.37
C LEU A 197 20.12 -15.50 1.59
N GLN A 198 20.19 -14.18 1.68
CA GLN A 198 21.29 -13.40 1.08
C GLN A 198 22.58 -13.47 1.90
N GLY A 199 22.57 -14.10 3.07
CA GLY A 199 23.74 -14.33 3.91
C GLY A 199 24.28 -13.08 4.63
N HIS A 200 23.52 -12.00 4.69
CA HIS A 200 23.94 -10.75 5.32
C HIS A 200 23.61 -10.67 6.81
N CYS A 201 22.60 -11.42 7.25
CA CYS A 201 22.09 -11.45 8.62
C CYS A 201 21.70 -12.88 9.01
N ALA A 202 21.48 -13.06 10.32
CA ALA A 202 20.93 -14.29 10.91
C ALA A 202 19.76 -13.89 11.84
N ILE A 203 18.72 -13.30 11.25
CA ILE A 203 17.55 -12.84 11.99
C ILE A 203 16.74 -14.07 12.41
N GLU A 204 16.54 -14.24 13.71
CA GLU A 204 15.62 -15.21 14.26
C GLU A 204 14.22 -14.61 14.35
N HIS A 205 13.18 -15.44 14.23
CA HIS A 205 11.81 -15.01 14.40
C HIS A 205 10.98 -16.02 15.19
N ARG A 206 9.96 -15.52 15.89
CA ARG A 206 8.99 -16.33 16.62
C ARG A 206 7.60 -15.69 16.51
N VAL A 207 6.65 -16.44 15.96
CA VAL A 207 5.24 -16.02 15.87
C VAL A 207 4.44 -16.76 16.92
N HIS A 208 3.63 -16.00 17.67
CA HIS A 208 2.69 -16.53 18.65
C HIS A 208 1.28 -16.07 18.30
N ILE A 209 0.51 -16.95 17.71
CA ILE A 209 -0.90 -16.75 17.38
C ILE A 209 -1.67 -17.88 18.05
N ARG A 210 -2.55 -17.54 18.99
CA ARG A 210 -3.46 -18.51 19.63
C ARG A 210 -4.89 -17.97 19.59
N PRO A 211 -5.84 -18.76 19.13
CA PRO A 211 -7.25 -18.38 19.21
C PRO A 211 -7.61 -18.00 20.65
N HIS A 212 -8.30 -16.87 20.81
CA HIS A 212 -8.80 -16.33 22.08
C HIS A 212 -7.76 -15.75 23.05
N ASP A 213 -6.47 -15.75 22.73
CA ASP A 213 -5.50 -14.97 23.52
C ASP A 213 -5.70 -13.47 23.26
N VAL A 214 -5.55 -12.67 24.31
CA VAL A 214 -5.65 -11.20 24.24
C VAL A 214 -4.52 -10.61 23.39
N ASP A 215 -3.34 -11.25 23.45
CA ASP A 215 -2.15 -10.81 22.75
C ASP A 215 -1.69 -11.84 21.73
N GLN A 216 -1.50 -11.39 20.50
CA GLN A 216 -0.84 -12.12 19.44
C GLN A 216 0.47 -11.41 19.13
N SER A 217 1.56 -12.13 18.83
CA SER A 217 2.84 -11.46 18.63
C SER A 217 3.71 -12.10 17.56
N CYS A 218 4.50 -11.25 16.90
CA CYS A 218 5.61 -11.62 16.04
C CYS A 218 6.87 -10.96 16.61
N THR A 219 7.82 -11.76 17.06
CA THR A 219 9.12 -11.28 17.57
C THR A 219 10.20 -11.63 16.56
N ILE A 220 11.02 -10.65 16.22
CA ILE A 220 12.19 -10.78 15.35
C ILE A 220 13.41 -10.21 16.05
N GLY A 221 14.59 -10.79 15.82
CA GLY A 221 15.79 -10.28 16.49
C GLY A 221 17.06 -10.94 16.03
N GLN A 222 18.18 -10.33 16.36
CA GLN A 222 19.52 -10.85 16.14
C GLN A 222 20.49 -10.27 17.18
N ASP A 223 21.47 -11.08 17.58
CA ASP A 223 22.51 -10.70 18.53
C ASP A 223 21.92 -10.23 19.89
N TYR A 224 22.04 -8.96 20.20
CA TYR A 224 21.58 -8.38 21.48
C TYR A 224 20.37 -7.47 21.36
N VAL A 225 19.68 -7.49 20.22
CA VAL A 225 18.53 -6.62 19.98
C VAL A 225 17.35 -7.39 19.40
N SER A 226 16.15 -6.92 19.65
CA SER A 226 14.95 -7.50 19.08
C SER A 226 13.83 -6.47 18.93
N MET A 227 12.88 -6.80 18.08
CA MET A 227 11.61 -6.10 17.95
C MET A 227 10.46 -7.08 18.13
N THR A 228 9.39 -6.61 18.77
CA THR A 228 8.15 -7.39 18.89
C THR A 228 6.99 -6.55 18.37
N VAL A 229 6.24 -7.13 17.46
CA VAL A 229 4.96 -6.62 16.99
C VAL A 229 3.86 -7.36 17.76
N ILE A 230 3.07 -6.63 18.54
CA ILE A 230 2.03 -7.20 19.40
C ILE A 230 0.68 -6.67 18.95
N TRP A 231 -0.21 -7.56 18.53
CA TRP A 231 -1.62 -7.26 18.41
C TRP A 231 -2.27 -7.47 19.77
N HIS A 232 -2.77 -6.40 20.35
CA HIS A 232 -3.46 -6.39 21.63
C HIS A 232 -4.95 -6.10 21.41
N GLN A 233 -5.80 -7.06 21.75
CA GLN A 233 -7.26 -6.95 21.67
C GLN A 233 -7.87 -7.21 23.04
N PRO A 234 -8.12 -6.18 23.84
CA PRO A 234 -8.53 -6.36 25.25
C PRO A 234 -9.93 -6.95 25.43
N TYR A 235 -10.77 -6.86 24.39
CA TYR A 235 -12.16 -7.34 24.46
C TYR A 235 -12.44 -8.31 23.32
N ALA A 236 -12.77 -9.55 23.63
CA ALA A 236 -13.21 -10.53 22.65
C ALA A 236 -14.50 -10.05 21.94
N GLY A 237 -14.54 -10.19 20.63
CA GLY A 237 -15.67 -9.74 19.81
C GLY A 237 -15.75 -8.23 19.59
N SER A 238 -14.72 -7.46 20.00
CA SER A 238 -14.68 -6.00 19.83
C SER A 238 -13.29 -5.53 19.46
N LEU A 239 -13.21 -4.66 18.45
CA LEU A 239 -12.00 -3.95 18.09
C LEU A 239 -11.80 -2.64 18.88
N GLN A 240 -12.68 -2.36 19.83
CA GLN A 240 -12.53 -1.20 20.69
C GLN A 240 -11.25 -1.31 21.52
N HIS A 241 -10.40 -0.32 21.41
CA HIS A 241 -9.06 -0.29 22.03
C HIS A 241 -8.08 -1.36 21.52
N ALA A 242 -8.40 -2.04 20.41
CA ALA A 242 -7.44 -2.92 19.78
C ALA A 242 -6.31 -2.10 19.13
N ILE A 243 -5.06 -2.49 19.42
CA ILE A 243 -3.87 -1.81 18.92
C ILE A 243 -2.83 -2.82 18.43
N LEU A 244 -2.03 -2.39 17.47
CA LEU A 244 -0.81 -3.06 17.07
C LEU A 244 0.38 -2.25 17.62
N ALA A 245 1.06 -2.79 18.64
CA ALA A 245 2.22 -2.17 19.24
C ALA A 245 3.51 -2.73 18.65
N VAL A 246 4.39 -1.87 18.13
CA VAL A 246 5.72 -2.23 17.66
C VAL A 246 6.73 -1.74 18.71
N ARG A 247 7.47 -2.68 19.34
CA ARG A 247 8.41 -2.42 20.42
C ARG A 247 9.83 -2.80 20.02
N GLU A 248 10.78 -1.91 20.22
CA GLU A 248 12.22 -2.13 20.12
C GLU A 248 12.81 -2.46 21.50
N PHE A 249 13.67 -3.47 21.59
CA PHE A 249 14.29 -3.89 22.84
C PHE A 249 15.82 -3.89 22.75
N ASP A 250 16.48 -3.61 23.89
CA ASP A 250 17.92 -3.66 24.05
C ASP A 250 18.48 -5.08 24.30
N ARG A 251 17.66 -6.11 24.06
CA ARG A 251 18.01 -7.52 24.26
C ARG A 251 17.32 -8.43 23.25
N GLN A 252 17.97 -9.56 22.96
CA GLN A 252 17.33 -10.65 22.23
C GLN A 252 16.23 -11.30 23.09
N LEU A 253 15.00 -11.33 22.58
CA LEU A 253 13.84 -11.92 23.25
C LEU A 253 13.59 -13.39 22.83
N ILE A 254 14.18 -13.82 21.71
CA ILE A 254 14.10 -15.19 21.24
C ILE A 254 15.29 -15.94 21.84
N LEU A 255 15.05 -16.67 22.92
CA LEU A 255 16.08 -17.43 23.59
C LEU A 255 16.06 -18.90 23.18
N PRO A 256 17.23 -19.56 23.15
CA PRO A 256 17.31 -21.01 23.06
C PRO A 256 16.49 -21.71 24.14
N PRO A 257 16.05 -22.96 23.93
CA PRO A 257 15.36 -23.74 24.96
C PRO A 257 16.19 -23.77 26.25
N ASN A 258 15.52 -23.60 27.39
CA ASN A 258 16.12 -23.59 28.73
C ASN A 258 16.94 -22.35 29.12
N HIS A 259 16.99 -21.32 28.30
CA HIS A 259 17.57 -20.04 28.70
C HIS A 259 16.51 -19.10 29.28
N VAL A 260 16.88 -18.34 30.30
CA VAL A 260 16.01 -17.36 30.98
C VAL A 260 16.71 -16.02 31.06
N HIS A 261 15.99 -14.94 30.85
CA HIS A 261 16.50 -13.61 31.09
C HIS A 261 16.68 -13.35 32.60
N PHE A 262 17.91 -13.06 33.04
CA PHE A 262 18.18 -12.63 34.43
C PHE A 262 17.72 -11.18 34.69
N TYR A 263 17.57 -10.37 33.62
CA TYR A 263 17.17 -8.98 33.70
C TYR A 263 15.98 -8.71 32.78
N LYS A 264 15.08 -7.84 33.22
CA LYS A 264 13.94 -7.43 32.40
C LYS A 264 14.42 -6.64 31.18
N PRO A 265 14.03 -7.02 29.95
CA PRO A 265 14.37 -6.27 28.73
C PRO A 265 13.83 -4.84 28.81
N LYS A 266 14.65 -3.88 28.36
CA LYS A 266 14.25 -2.47 28.30
C LYS A 266 13.63 -2.18 26.95
N ILE A 267 12.46 -1.57 26.95
CA ILE A 267 11.86 -1.00 25.75
C ILE A 267 12.61 0.27 25.40
N LEU A 268 13.21 0.31 24.21
CA LEU A 268 13.91 1.46 23.66
C LEU A 268 12.95 2.42 22.99
N LYS A 269 11.98 1.87 22.24
CA LYS A 269 10.96 2.61 21.53
C LYS A 269 9.68 1.80 21.42
N GLU A 270 8.54 2.49 21.43
CA GLU A 270 7.23 1.89 21.21
C GLU A 270 6.43 2.77 20.27
N THR A 271 5.81 2.15 19.27
CA THR A 271 4.96 2.81 18.28
C THR A 271 3.64 2.04 18.16
N HIS A 272 2.53 2.76 18.20
CA HIS A 272 1.21 2.17 18.14
C HIS A 272 0.53 2.44 16.80
N TYR A 273 -0.10 1.42 16.26
CA TYR A 273 -0.93 1.49 15.08
C TYR A 273 -2.31 0.97 15.42
N ILE A 274 -3.32 1.47 14.71
CA ILE A 274 -4.68 0.97 14.77
C ILE A 274 -5.10 0.50 13.39
N PRO A 275 -6.06 -0.45 13.30
CA PRO A 275 -6.61 -0.89 12.02
C PRO A 275 -7.19 0.27 11.24
N ASP A 276 -6.95 0.27 9.94
CA ASP A 276 -7.51 1.24 9.03
C ASP A 276 -7.85 0.63 7.66
N ILE A 277 -8.58 1.36 6.83
CA ILE A 277 -8.95 0.97 5.48
C ILE A 277 -8.61 2.12 4.54
N SER A 278 -7.93 1.79 3.45
CA SER A 278 -7.61 2.74 2.39
C SER A 278 -8.86 3.19 1.63
N ARG A 279 -8.75 4.24 0.82
CA ARG A 279 -9.81 4.63 -0.13
C ARG A 279 -10.08 3.56 -1.19
N THR A 280 -9.13 2.68 -1.44
CA THR A 280 -9.26 1.51 -2.32
C THR A 280 -9.87 0.29 -1.63
N ARG A 281 -10.36 0.46 -0.38
CA ARG A 281 -10.97 -0.60 0.46
C ARG A 281 -10.02 -1.74 0.83
N GLU A 282 -8.72 -1.47 0.84
CA GLU A 282 -7.71 -2.40 1.34
C GLU A 282 -7.57 -2.22 2.85
N TYR A 283 -7.49 -3.33 3.57
CA TYR A 283 -7.20 -3.32 5.00
C TYR A 283 -5.72 -3.00 5.24
N GLY A 284 -5.41 -2.38 6.36
CA GLY A 284 -4.06 -2.05 6.79
C GLY A 284 -4.08 -1.28 8.09
N TRP A 285 -3.16 -0.34 8.24
CA TRP A 285 -2.82 0.28 9.50
C TRP A 285 -2.68 1.79 9.36
N ARG A 286 -2.87 2.51 10.45
CA ARG A 286 -2.44 3.91 10.58
C ARG A 286 -1.87 4.16 11.96
N LEU A 287 -0.99 5.13 12.10
CA LEU A 287 -0.49 5.55 13.41
C LEU A 287 -1.64 5.96 14.32
N GLU A 288 -1.61 5.51 15.58
CA GLU A 288 -2.60 5.91 16.59
C GLU A 288 -2.55 7.42 16.83
N ARG A 289 -1.31 7.98 16.86
CA ARG A 289 -1.07 9.42 17.04
C ARG A 289 -0.15 9.92 15.93
N GLY A 290 -0.61 10.88 15.15
CA GLY A 290 0.16 11.46 14.06
C GLY A 290 -0.68 11.80 12.84
N THR A 291 -0.05 11.80 11.66
CA THR A 291 -0.76 11.98 10.38
C THR A 291 -1.65 10.79 10.09
N GLU A 292 -2.87 11.05 9.60
CA GLU A 292 -3.85 10.00 9.21
C GLU A 292 -3.44 9.28 7.90
N SER A 293 -2.18 8.89 7.76
CA SER A 293 -1.72 8.17 6.58
C SER A 293 -1.94 6.67 6.75
N PHE A 294 -2.66 6.08 5.81
CA PHE A 294 -2.82 4.64 5.68
C PHE A 294 -1.48 3.98 5.29
N ILE A 295 -1.18 2.83 5.88
CA ILE A 295 -0.01 2.01 5.59
C ILE A 295 -0.50 0.58 5.34
N ALA A 296 -0.20 0.03 4.17
CA ALA A 296 -0.48 -1.37 3.86
C ALA A 296 0.40 -2.31 4.72
N SER A 297 -0.07 -3.51 5.04
CA SER A 297 0.68 -4.48 5.85
C SER A 297 2.06 -4.81 5.27
N LYS A 298 2.16 -4.90 3.95
CA LYS A 298 3.44 -5.14 3.28
C LYS A 298 4.45 -4.02 3.52
N ASP A 299 4.00 -2.76 3.44
CA ASP A 299 4.87 -1.60 3.63
C ASP A 299 5.24 -1.44 5.11
N LEU A 300 4.30 -1.72 6.02
CA LEU A 300 4.57 -1.74 7.45
C LEU A 300 5.56 -2.85 7.82
N ALA A 301 5.44 -4.05 7.25
CA ALA A 301 6.41 -5.13 7.43
C ALA A 301 7.81 -4.68 6.98
N THR A 302 7.91 -4.05 5.82
CA THR A 302 9.18 -3.52 5.30
C THR A 302 9.79 -2.48 6.25
N HIS A 303 8.99 -1.54 6.77
CA HIS A 303 9.46 -0.55 7.75
C HIS A 303 9.97 -1.23 9.02
N ILE A 304 9.27 -2.25 9.55
CA ILE A 304 9.66 -2.97 10.76
C ILE A 304 10.98 -3.71 10.56
N VAL A 305 11.16 -4.40 9.43
CA VAL A 305 12.41 -5.13 9.13
C VAL A 305 13.58 -4.16 8.95
N ILE A 306 13.38 -3.02 8.26
CA ILE A 306 14.40 -1.96 8.14
C ILE A 306 14.76 -1.41 9.52
N GLN A 307 13.79 -1.11 10.38
CA GLN A 307 14.05 -0.63 11.75
C GLN A 307 14.85 -1.64 12.58
N LEU A 308 14.60 -2.96 12.41
CA LEU A 308 15.42 -3.98 13.05
C LEU A 308 16.87 -3.94 12.53
N LEU A 309 17.08 -3.84 11.22
CA LEU A 309 18.41 -3.75 10.63
C LEU A 309 19.18 -2.51 11.12
N ASP A 310 18.51 -1.37 11.21
CA ASP A 310 19.08 -0.14 11.79
C ASP A 310 19.43 -0.31 13.27
N LEU A 311 18.62 -1.07 14.02
CA LEU A 311 18.87 -1.36 15.43
C LEU A 311 20.09 -2.27 15.59
N ILE A 312 20.24 -3.29 14.75
CA ILE A 312 21.40 -4.18 14.70
C ILE A 312 22.67 -3.38 14.35
N GLU A 313 22.60 -2.48 13.37
CA GLU A 313 23.72 -1.61 13.00
C GLU A 313 24.14 -0.71 14.16
N ARG A 314 23.18 -0.08 14.83
CA ARG A 314 23.44 0.75 16.03
C ARG A 314 24.10 -0.04 17.15
N ASP A 315 23.67 -1.25 17.42
CA ASP A 315 24.26 -2.11 18.46
C ASP A 315 25.70 -2.51 18.10
N ARG A 316 25.95 -2.92 16.85
CA ARG A 316 27.29 -3.30 16.35
C ARG A 316 28.29 -2.16 16.33
N THR A 317 27.83 -0.94 16.03
CA THR A 317 28.69 0.26 15.98
C THR A 317 28.93 0.91 17.34
N GLY A 318 28.34 0.40 18.43
CA GLY A 318 28.45 0.95 19.76
C GLY A 318 27.81 2.33 19.96
N LYS A 319 26.98 2.77 19.05
CA LYS A 319 26.23 4.04 19.10
C LYS A 319 24.97 3.99 19.98
N SER A 320 24.78 2.94 20.79
CA SER A 320 23.73 2.92 21.80
C SER A 320 24.17 3.70 23.03
N ASP A 321 23.43 4.72 23.38
CA ASP A 321 23.56 5.63 24.56
C ASP A 321 24.58 5.25 25.61
N GLY A 322 25.82 5.78 25.49
CA GLY A 322 26.78 6.02 26.57
C GLY A 322 27.37 4.84 27.33
N LYS A 323 27.10 3.57 26.95
CA LYS A 323 27.77 2.41 27.57
C LYS A 323 28.55 1.64 26.50
N THR A 324 29.85 1.66 26.63
CA THR A 324 30.82 1.00 25.76
C THR A 324 30.47 -0.49 25.54
N ALA A 325 30.47 -0.94 24.30
CA ALA A 325 30.19 -2.33 23.87
C ALA A 325 31.06 -3.39 24.58
N THR A 326 32.22 -2.97 25.13
CA THR A 326 33.14 -3.78 25.92
C THR A 326 32.54 -4.27 27.24
N SER A 327 31.68 -3.49 27.90
CA SER A 327 31.05 -3.87 29.16
C SER A 327 29.93 -4.91 29.01
N ARG A 328 29.28 -4.92 27.84
CA ARG A 328 28.19 -5.88 27.55
C ARG A 328 28.72 -7.26 27.15
N ARG A 329 29.84 -7.33 26.41
CA ARG A 329 30.52 -8.60 26.08
C ARG A 329 31.13 -9.29 27.29
N ALA A 330 31.69 -8.54 28.23
CA ALA A 330 32.28 -9.08 29.44
C ALA A 330 31.24 -9.70 30.41
N ALA A 331 30.03 -9.15 30.48
CA ALA A 331 28.96 -9.68 31.33
C ALA A 331 28.45 -11.05 30.86
N ASN A 332 28.37 -11.28 29.52
CA ASN A 332 27.92 -12.56 28.96
C ASN A 332 29.01 -13.64 28.90
N GLN A 333 30.30 -13.25 28.92
CA GLN A 333 31.40 -14.23 28.94
C GLN A 333 31.58 -14.85 30.35
N CYS A 334 31.27 -14.10 31.42
CA CYS A 334 31.25 -14.63 32.77
C CYS A 334 30.16 -15.69 33.03
N ASP A 335 29.02 -15.60 32.32
CA ASP A 335 27.91 -16.54 32.54
C ASP A 335 28.13 -17.90 31.83
N CYS A 336 29.03 -17.98 30.83
CA CYS A 336 29.38 -19.24 30.14
C CYS A 336 30.43 -20.08 30.91
N GLU A 337 31.30 -19.48 31.70
CA GLU A 337 32.35 -20.22 32.43
C GLU A 337 31.87 -20.80 33.74
N SER A 338 30.77 -20.33 34.34
CA SER A 338 30.22 -20.86 35.57
C SER A 338 29.29 -22.07 35.39
N SER A 339 29.07 -22.55 34.20
CA SER A 339 28.20 -23.73 33.91
C SER A 339 28.99 -25.03 33.68
N LEU A 340 30.29 -25.05 33.95
CA LEU A 340 31.16 -26.21 33.75
C LEU A 340 31.91 -26.62 35.09
N LEU A 341 31.27 -26.46 36.24
CA LEU A 341 31.71 -27.10 37.47
C LEU A 341 30.53 -27.78 38.18
#